data_148998d115e06102d57a40c44ab1abec
#
_entry.id   148998d115e06102d57a40c44ab1abec
#
_cell.length_a   1.000
_cell.length_b   1.000
_cell.length_c   1.000
_cell.angle_alpha   90.00
_cell.angle_beta   90.00
_cell.angle_gamma   90.00
#
_symmetry.space_group_name_H-M   'P 1'
#
loop_
_entity.id
_entity.type
_entity.pdbx_description
1 polymer ?
#
loop_
_entity_poly.entity_id
_entity_poly.type
_entity_poly.pdbx_seq_one_letter_code
_entity_poly.pdbx_strand_id
1 'polypeptide(L)'
;KCDACTILKRPAARRRARSCEFVSDIQACMNIVVIGAQWGDEGKGKIVDLLTERAAAVVRFQGGHNAGHTLVIDGAKTVLSLIPSGILHPGVDCLIGNGVVLSLEALLREADALVQKGVPVYDRLRISPNCALILPSHIALDRARERAQGVNAIGTTGRGIGPAYEDKVARRAVRVADLFQR
;
A
#
# COMPACT_ATOMS: atom_id res chain seq x y z
N LYS A 1 -4.30 -4.00 -13.01
CA LYS A 1 -3.94 -4.10 -11.57
C LYS A 1 -2.88 -3.04 -11.31
N CYS A 2 -3.29 -1.85 -10.89
CA CYS A 2 -2.37 -0.74 -10.70
C CYS A 2 -2.07 -0.60 -9.21
N ASP A 3 -0.98 -1.22 -8.75
CA ASP A 3 -0.42 -0.92 -7.43
C ASP A 3 0.51 0.27 -7.59
N ALA A 4 0.14 1.36 -6.96
CA ALA A 4 0.92 2.59 -7.01
C ALA A 4 1.52 2.87 -5.62
N CYS A 5 2.78 3.24 -5.57
CA CYS A 5 3.51 3.53 -4.34
C CYS A 5 4.27 4.85 -4.47
N THR A 6 4.22 5.66 -3.43
CA THR A 6 5.00 6.88 -3.32
C THR A 6 6.07 6.71 -2.24
N ILE A 7 7.29 7.04 -2.57
CA ILE A 7 8.45 6.99 -1.66
C ILE A 7 8.80 8.41 -1.27
N LEU A 8 8.79 8.68 0.03
CA LEU A 8 9.20 9.96 0.62
C LEU A 8 10.62 9.83 1.14
N LYS A 9 11.54 10.63 0.61
CA LYS A 9 12.92 10.65 1.10
C LYS A 9 13.05 11.42 2.42
N ARG A 10 14.01 11.02 3.24
CA ARG A 10 14.34 11.73 4.48
C ARG A 10 14.85 13.13 4.14
N PRO A 11 14.38 14.21 4.80
CA PRO A 11 15.05 15.49 4.73
C PRO A 11 16.46 15.34 5.32
N ALA A 12 17.45 15.92 4.66
CA ALA A 12 18.79 16.02 5.23
C ALA A 12 18.72 16.75 6.59
N ALA A 13 19.39 16.22 7.61
CA ALA A 13 19.43 16.85 8.93
C ALA A 13 19.85 18.31 8.77
N ARG A 14 19.08 19.26 9.35
CA ARG A 14 19.36 20.70 9.33
C ARG A 14 20.75 20.95 9.89
N ARG A 15 21.77 21.03 9.03
CA ARG A 15 23.02 21.71 9.35
C ARG A 15 22.73 23.21 9.27
N ARG A 16 23.08 23.93 10.33
CA ARG A 16 23.02 25.39 10.38
C ARG A 16 23.73 25.95 9.15
N ALA A 17 22.99 26.71 8.35
CA ALA A 17 23.46 27.35 7.14
C ALA A 17 24.66 28.25 7.44
N ARG A 18 25.77 27.99 6.78
CA ARG A 18 26.73 29.01 6.38
C ARG A 18 26.64 29.11 4.85
N SER A 19 26.49 30.35 4.43
CA SER A 19 26.35 30.88 3.10
C SER A 19 26.86 30.03 1.93
N CYS A 20 26.04 29.96 0.85
CA CYS A 20 26.40 29.64 -0.53
C CYS A 20 26.50 28.15 -0.91
N GLU A 21 25.41 27.37 -0.72
CA GLU A 21 25.22 26.07 -1.38
C GLU A 21 23.75 25.84 -1.70
N PHE A 22 23.11 26.77 -2.39
CA PHE A 22 21.66 26.73 -2.65
C PHE A 22 21.26 25.72 -3.74
N VAL A 23 22.20 25.16 -4.48
CA VAL A 23 21.91 24.26 -5.60
C VAL A 23 22.05 22.78 -5.25
N SER A 24 22.83 22.42 -4.21
CA SER A 24 22.99 21.02 -3.77
C SER A 24 21.86 20.51 -2.88
N ASP A 25 21.13 21.38 -2.19
CA ASP A 25 20.06 21.01 -1.25
C ASP A 25 18.71 20.67 -1.94
N ILE A 26 18.53 21.08 -3.18
CA ILE A 26 17.31 20.74 -3.95
C ILE A 26 17.25 19.25 -4.31
N GLN A 27 18.39 18.57 -4.35
CA GLN A 27 18.44 17.11 -4.59
C GLN A 27 18.06 16.28 -3.37
N ALA A 28 17.97 16.87 -2.18
CA ALA A 28 17.72 16.16 -0.92
C ALA A 28 16.26 15.81 -0.61
N CYS A 29 15.28 16.41 -1.31
CA CYS A 29 13.84 16.25 -1.04
C CYS A 29 13.04 15.85 -2.29
N MET A 30 13.44 14.79 -2.97
CA MET A 30 12.62 14.27 -4.07
C MET A 30 11.64 13.21 -3.58
N ASN A 31 10.34 13.42 -3.85
CA ASN A 31 9.34 12.38 -3.76
C ASN A 31 9.33 11.60 -5.08
N ILE A 32 9.31 10.26 -4.99
CA ILE A 32 9.30 9.38 -6.15
C ILE A 32 7.95 8.66 -6.17
N VAL A 33 7.26 8.72 -7.30
CA VAL A 33 6.03 7.97 -7.55
C VAL A 33 6.35 6.85 -8.52
N VAL A 34 6.08 5.61 -8.11
CA VAL A 34 6.24 4.41 -8.92
C VAL A 34 4.86 3.93 -9.35
N ILE A 35 4.61 3.95 -10.65
CA ILE A 35 3.35 3.45 -11.24
C ILE A 35 3.67 2.36 -12.27
N GLY A 36 2.79 1.37 -12.38
CA GLY A 36 2.84 0.39 -13.46
C GLY A 36 2.05 0.89 -14.66
N ALA A 37 2.64 0.81 -15.84
CA ALA A 37 2.01 1.20 -17.10
C ALA A 37 1.50 0.00 -17.91
N GLN A 38 1.62 -1.23 -17.36
CA GLN A 38 1.18 -2.46 -18.02
C GLN A 38 0.26 -3.30 -17.10
N TRP A 39 0.25 -4.61 -17.29
CA TRP A 39 -0.76 -5.51 -16.71
C TRP A 39 -0.51 -5.98 -15.28
N GLY A 40 0.52 -5.50 -14.61
CA GLY A 40 0.74 -5.76 -13.18
C GLY A 40 1.99 -6.57 -12.82
N ASP A 41 2.63 -7.22 -13.79
CA ASP A 41 3.79 -8.11 -13.56
C ASP A 41 5.13 -7.43 -13.95
N GLU A 42 5.16 -6.09 -13.96
CA GLU A 42 6.34 -5.30 -14.40
C GLU A 42 7.49 -5.28 -13.39
N GLY A 43 7.33 -5.89 -12.24
CA GLY A 43 8.36 -5.91 -11.21
C GLY A 43 8.44 -4.65 -10.35
N LYS A 44 7.39 -3.84 -10.31
CA LYS A 44 7.30 -2.62 -9.46
C LYS A 44 7.76 -2.85 -8.02
N GLY A 45 7.40 -3.98 -7.42
CA GLY A 45 7.78 -4.31 -6.05
C GLY A 45 9.29 -4.29 -5.82
N LYS A 46 10.07 -4.80 -6.76
CA LYS A 46 11.54 -4.81 -6.69
C LYS A 46 12.12 -3.40 -6.79
N ILE A 47 11.56 -2.56 -7.68
CA ILE A 47 12.01 -1.16 -7.82
C ILE A 47 11.66 -0.35 -6.57
N VAL A 48 10.47 -0.54 -6.02
CA VAL A 48 10.07 0.11 -4.76
C VAL A 48 10.99 -0.31 -3.63
N ASP A 49 11.30 -1.59 -3.50
CA ASP A 49 12.18 -2.11 -2.46
C ASP A 49 13.59 -1.52 -2.56
N LEU A 50 14.18 -1.51 -3.74
CA LEU A 50 15.49 -0.87 -4.00
C LEU A 50 15.51 0.62 -3.62
N LEU A 51 14.46 1.36 -3.94
CA LEU A 51 14.35 2.78 -3.62
C LEU A 51 14.08 3.04 -2.12
N THR A 52 13.52 2.04 -1.43
CA THR A 52 13.13 2.15 -0.02
C THR A 52 14.33 2.27 0.92
N GLU A 53 15.48 1.74 0.57
CA GLU A 53 16.71 1.86 1.39
C GLU A 53 17.07 3.32 1.73
N ARG A 54 16.68 4.27 0.87
CA ARG A 54 16.96 5.70 1.03
C ARG A 54 15.71 6.52 1.36
N ALA A 55 14.61 5.86 1.66
CA ALA A 55 13.34 6.52 1.91
C ALA A 55 13.15 6.86 3.39
N ALA A 56 12.45 7.95 3.68
CA ALA A 56 11.91 8.25 5.00
C ALA A 56 10.58 7.52 5.22
N ALA A 57 9.79 7.42 4.15
CA ALA A 57 8.49 6.76 4.21
C ALA A 57 8.11 6.15 2.84
N VAL A 58 7.28 5.12 2.89
CA VAL A 58 6.68 4.48 1.72
C VAL A 58 5.17 4.54 1.84
N VAL A 59 4.53 5.08 0.80
CA VAL A 59 3.07 5.25 0.77
C VAL A 59 2.47 4.35 -0.29
N ARG A 60 1.62 3.41 0.11
CA ARG A 60 0.72 2.72 -0.80
C ARG A 60 -0.53 3.55 -0.95
N PHE A 61 -0.74 4.17 -2.10
CA PHE A 61 -1.83 5.12 -2.28
C PHE A 61 -3.02 4.59 -3.07
N GLN A 62 -2.93 3.40 -3.67
CA GLN A 62 -4.00 2.81 -4.48
C GLN A 62 -3.95 1.27 -4.46
N GLY A 63 -5.01 0.62 -4.95
CA GLY A 63 -5.14 -0.83 -5.03
C GLY A 63 -5.79 -1.44 -3.78
N GLY A 64 -5.61 -2.72 -3.60
CA GLY A 64 -6.09 -3.49 -2.46
C GLY A 64 -5.17 -4.69 -2.23
N HIS A 65 -5.68 -5.75 -1.61
CA HIS A 65 -4.93 -6.98 -1.33
C HIS A 65 -5.01 -8.03 -2.48
N ASN A 66 -5.22 -7.57 -3.71
CA ASN A 66 -5.39 -8.43 -4.88
C ASN A 66 -4.08 -9.05 -5.41
N ALA A 67 -2.94 -8.47 -5.10
CA ALA A 67 -1.63 -8.97 -5.49
C ALA A 67 -0.72 -9.12 -4.27
N GLY A 68 0.12 -10.15 -4.25
CA GLY A 68 1.14 -10.34 -3.25
C GLY A 68 2.53 -10.04 -3.84
N HIS A 69 3.35 -9.31 -3.10
CA HIS A 69 4.77 -9.11 -3.43
C HIS A 69 5.62 -10.01 -2.54
N THR A 70 6.40 -10.87 -3.17
CA THR A 70 7.36 -11.69 -2.42
C THR A 70 8.68 -10.95 -2.37
N LEU A 71 9.13 -10.66 -1.15
CA LEU A 71 10.43 -10.07 -0.87
C LEU A 71 11.31 -11.11 -0.18
N VAL A 72 12.61 -11.02 -0.44
CA VAL A 72 13.62 -11.83 0.24
C VAL A 72 14.59 -10.86 0.90
N ILE A 73 14.55 -10.77 2.23
CA ILE A 73 15.45 -9.95 3.03
C ILE A 73 16.20 -10.89 3.98
N ASP A 74 17.51 -10.82 4.00
CA ASP A 74 18.40 -11.67 4.80
C ASP A 74 18.08 -13.18 4.65
N GLY A 75 17.72 -13.60 3.44
CA GLY A 75 17.34 -14.98 3.13
C GLY A 75 15.92 -15.38 3.56
N ALA A 76 15.20 -14.54 4.29
CA ALA A 76 13.83 -14.79 4.71
C ALA A 76 12.81 -14.33 3.67
N LYS A 77 11.94 -15.26 3.22
CA LYS A 77 10.89 -14.98 2.26
C LYS A 77 9.65 -14.42 2.97
N THR A 78 9.21 -13.22 2.56
CA THR A 78 8.02 -12.57 3.13
C THR A 78 7.11 -12.12 2.00
N VAL A 79 5.82 -12.41 2.12
CA VAL A 79 4.80 -12.00 1.15
C VAL A 79 3.99 -10.86 1.74
N LEU A 80 3.99 -9.70 1.07
CA LEU A 80 3.21 -8.54 1.43
C LEU A 80 2.11 -8.31 0.40
N SER A 81 0.91 -7.97 0.85
CA SER A 81 -0.25 -7.69 -0.01
C SER A 81 -0.82 -6.29 0.18
N LEU A 82 -0.89 -5.80 1.40
CA LEU A 82 -1.41 -4.47 1.76
C LEU A 82 -0.35 -3.56 2.35
N ILE A 83 0.48 -4.10 3.23
CA ILE A 83 1.48 -3.32 3.95
C ILE A 83 2.61 -2.95 2.98
N PRO A 84 3.03 -1.67 2.91
CA PRO A 84 4.15 -1.26 2.07
C PRO A 84 5.45 -1.99 2.44
N SER A 85 6.29 -2.30 1.44
CA SER A 85 7.56 -3.02 1.63
C SER A 85 8.53 -2.34 2.59
N GLY A 86 8.43 -1.02 2.73
CA GLY A 86 9.20 -0.24 3.69
C GLY A 86 9.11 -0.71 5.13
N ILE A 87 8.08 -1.49 5.47
CA ILE A 87 7.92 -2.05 6.82
C ILE A 87 9.06 -2.99 7.22
N LEU A 88 9.71 -3.62 6.24
CA LEU A 88 10.83 -4.53 6.45
C LEU A 88 12.17 -3.78 6.61
N HIS A 89 12.22 -2.49 6.26
CA HIS A 89 13.42 -1.64 6.37
C HIS A 89 13.37 -0.83 7.67
N PRO A 90 14.38 -0.94 8.56
CA PRO A 90 14.40 -0.19 9.83
C PRO A 90 14.31 1.32 9.61
N GLY A 91 13.47 1.98 10.41
CA GLY A 91 13.34 3.44 10.41
C GLY A 91 12.62 4.04 9.21
N VAL A 92 11.93 3.22 8.40
CA VAL A 92 11.06 3.69 7.30
C VAL A 92 9.61 3.64 7.78
N ASP A 93 8.90 4.78 7.69
CA ASP A 93 7.47 4.84 7.97
C ASP A 93 6.66 4.29 6.80
N CYS A 94 5.57 3.61 7.11
CA CYS A 94 4.69 2.99 6.12
C CYS A 94 3.28 3.57 6.21
N LEU A 95 2.76 4.04 5.08
CA LEU A 95 1.45 4.65 5.02
C LEU A 95 0.54 3.93 4.02
N ILE A 96 -0.69 3.67 4.44
CA ILE A 96 -1.77 3.24 3.55
C ILE A 96 -2.64 4.46 3.29
N GLY A 97 -2.59 4.96 2.06
CA GLY A 97 -3.29 6.16 1.61
C GLY A 97 -4.76 5.90 1.32
N ASN A 98 -5.54 6.97 1.27
CA ASN A 98 -6.99 6.94 1.07
C ASN A 98 -7.45 6.38 -0.29
N GLY A 99 -6.55 6.22 -1.26
CA GLY A 99 -6.86 5.57 -2.53
C GLY A 99 -6.99 4.05 -2.42
N VAL A 100 -6.47 3.44 -1.37
CA VAL A 100 -6.57 1.99 -1.12
C VAL A 100 -7.99 1.60 -0.71
N VAL A 101 -8.45 0.43 -1.16
CA VAL A 101 -9.60 -0.26 -0.60
C VAL A 101 -9.10 -1.35 0.34
N LEU A 102 -9.48 -1.26 1.61
CA LEU A 102 -8.84 -1.96 2.72
C LEU A 102 -9.68 -3.12 3.23
N SER A 103 -9.15 -4.33 3.17
CA SER A 103 -9.68 -5.47 3.92
C SER A 103 -9.01 -5.51 5.30
N LEU A 104 -9.78 -5.27 6.37
CA LEU A 104 -9.26 -5.32 7.75
C LEU A 104 -8.75 -6.71 8.10
N GLU A 105 -9.47 -7.76 7.72
CA GLU A 105 -9.06 -9.14 7.96
C GLU A 105 -7.70 -9.45 7.31
N ALA A 106 -7.52 -9.06 6.04
CA ALA A 106 -6.27 -9.28 5.35
C ALA A 106 -5.12 -8.47 5.95
N LEU A 107 -5.40 -7.22 6.35
CA LEU A 107 -4.41 -6.35 7.00
C LEU A 107 -3.93 -6.91 8.34
N LEU A 108 -4.87 -7.29 9.22
CA LEU A 108 -4.53 -7.81 10.54
C LEU A 108 -3.74 -9.12 10.43
N ARG A 109 -4.17 -10.03 9.56
CA ARG A 109 -3.46 -11.28 9.30
C ARG A 109 -2.02 -11.05 8.81
N GLU A 110 -1.83 -10.08 7.92
CA GLU A 110 -0.51 -9.71 7.40
C GLU A 110 0.35 -9.05 8.48
N ALA A 111 -0.24 -8.15 9.28
CA ALA A 111 0.44 -7.49 10.40
C ALA A 111 0.88 -8.49 11.47
N ASP A 112 0.01 -9.41 11.87
CA ASP A 112 0.32 -10.44 12.86
C ASP A 112 1.47 -11.35 12.40
N ALA A 113 1.46 -11.75 11.12
CA ALA A 113 2.54 -12.56 10.56
C ALA A 113 3.90 -11.82 10.55
N LEU A 114 3.89 -10.50 10.37
CA LEU A 114 5.10 -9.67 10.46
C LEU A 114 5.56 -9.48 11.90
N VAL A 115 4.63 -9.25 12.83
CA VAL A 115 4.94 -9.13 14.28
C VAL A 115 5.56 -10.41 14.80
N GLN A 116 5.07 -11.59 14.40
CA GLN A 116 5.66 -12.87 14.75
C GLN A 116 7.11 -13.03 14.25
N LYS A 117 7.49 -12.31 13.20
CA LYS A 117 8.86 -12.22 12.69
C LYS A 117 9.69 -11.10 13.34
N GLY A 118 9.16 -10.45 14.38
CA GLY A 118 9.86 -9.38 15.10
C GLY A 118 9.81 -8.01 14.43
N VAL A 119 8.96 -7.82 13.40
CA VAL A 119 8.81 -6.52 12.73
C VAL A 119 7.87 -5.62 13.54
N PRO A 120 8.28 -4.40 13.95
CA PRO A 120 7.45 -3.48 14.72
C PRO A 120 6.42 -2.75 13.84
N VAL A 121 5.41 -3.51 13.37
CA VAL A 121 4.42 -3.02 12.40
C VAL A 121 3.62 -1.84 12.95
N TYR A 122 3.11 -1.98 14.17
CA TYR A 122 2.19 -0.99 14.76
C TYR A 122 2.86 0.35 15.09
N ASP A 123 4.16 0.36 15.28
CA ASP A 123 4.91 1.59 15.55
C ASP A 123 5.07 2.45 14.30
N ARG A 124 5.13 1.81 13.11
CA ARG A 124 5.50 2.46 11.85
C ARG A 124 4.42 2.46 10.78
N LEU A 125 3.37 1.65 10.94
CA LEU A 125 2.26 1.63 10.00
C LEU A 125 1.23 2.70 10.36
N ARG A 126 0.86 3.53 9.39
CA ARG A 126 -0.21 4.53 9.49
C ARG A 126 -1.22 4.28 8.38
N ILE A 127 -2.50 4.41 8.72
CA ILE A 127 -3.59 4.16 7.78
C ILE A 127 -4.43 5.43 7.70
N SER A 128 -4.72 5.88 6.49
CA SER A 128 -5.61 7.01 6.29
C SER A 128 -7.02 6.70 6.82
N PRO A 129 -7.60 7.56 7.63
CA PRO A 129 -8.97 7.41 8.10
C PRO A 129 -10.00 7.39 6.96
N ASN A 130 -9.63 7.91 5.79
CA ASN A 130 -10.47 7.97 4.60
C ASN A 130 -10.33 6.74 3.68
N CYS A 131 -9.60 5.69 4.07
CA CYS A 131 -9.60 4.43 3.34
C CYS A 131 -11.00 3.81 3.35
N ALA A 132 -11.48 3.43 2.17
CA ALA A 132 -12.72 2.67 2.05
C ALA A 132 -12.50 1.22 2.47
N LEU A 133 -13.44 0.64 3.19
CA LEU A 133 -13.38 -0.73 3.65
C LEU A 133 -13.97 -1.69 2.61
N ILE A 134 -13.35 -2.85 2.48
CA ILE A 134 -13.92 -3.98 1.76
C ILE A 134 -14.81 -4.75 2.75
N LEU A 135 -16.10 -4.80 2.47
CA LEU A 135 -17.08 -5.51 3.27
C LEU A 135 -17.34 -6.91 2.69
N PRO A 136 -17.88 -7.85 3.49
CA PRO A 136 -18.29 -9.17 3.00
C PRO A 136 -19.27 -9.11 1.82
N SER A 137 -20.14 -8.08 1.76
CA SER A 137 -21.06 -7.82 0.65
C SER A 137 -20.34 -7.55 -0.66
N HIS A 138 -19.20 -6.83 -0.64
CA HIS A 138 -18.37 -6.58 -1.83
C HIS A 138 -17.79 -7.88 -2.37
N ILE A 139 -17.34 -8.77 -1.49
CA ILE A 139 -16.78 -10.07 -1.88
C ILE A 139 -17.89 -10.95 -2.51
N ALA A 140 -19.07 -10.97 -1.88
CA ALA A 140 -20.21 -11.72 -2.40
C ALA A 140 -20.67 -11.21 -3.77
N LEU A 141 -20.71 -9.89 -3.95
CA LEU A 141 -21.09 -9.23 -5.21
C LEU A 141 -20.06 -9.50 -6.31
N ASP A 142 -18.75 -9.40 -6.02
CA ASP A 142 -17.68 -9.69 -6.96
C ASP A 142 -17.79 -11.12 -7.48
N ARG A 143 -17.94 -12.09 -6.58
CA ARG A 143 -18.12 -13.51 -6.94
C ARG A 143 -19.43 -13.79 -7.70
N ALA A 144 -20.51 -13.10 -7.38
CA ALA A 144 -21.79 -13.24 -8.05
C ALA A 144 -21.72 -12.72 -9.49
N ARG A 145 -21.08 -11.57 -9.70
CA ARG A 145 -20.86 -10.97 -11.02
C ARG A 145 -19.99 -11.87 -11.92
N GLU A 146 -18.90 -12.39 -11.39
CA GLU A 146 -18.04 -13.33 -12.13
C GLU A 146 -18.80 -14.56 -12.57
N ARG A 147 -19.60 -15.16 -11.69
CA ARG A 147 -20.44 -16.32 -12.03
C ARG A 147 -21.48 -15.98 -13.09
N ALA A 148 -22.11 -14.82 -13.02
CA ALA A 148 -23.14 -14.39 -13.97
C ALA A 148 -22.59 -14.16 -15.38
N GLN A 149 -21.33 -13.77 -15.51
CA GLN A 149 -20.66 -13.54 -16.80
C GLN A 149 -20.23 -14.85 -17.51
N GLY A 150 -20.14 -15.96 -16.82
CA GLY A 150 -19.82 -17.26 -17.38
C GLY A 150 -18.54 -17.24 -18.23
N VAL A 151 -18.67 -17.52 -19.53
CA VAL A 151 -17.53 -17.54 -20.47
C VAL A 151 -16.90 -16.17 -20.72
N ASN A 152 -17.59 -15.09 -20.39
CA ASN A 152 -17.11 -13.71 -20.50
C ASN A 152 -16.54 -13.18 -19.18
N ALA A 153 -16.33 -14.05 -18.19
CA ALA A 153 -15.78 -13.66 -16.90
C ALA A 153 -14.41 -13.01 -17.06
N ILE A 154 -14.20 -11.92 -16.34
CA ILE A 154 -12.95 -11.11 -16.37
C ILE A 154 -11.79 -11.86 -15.69
N GLY A 155 -12.09 -12.85 -14.84
CA GLY A 155 -11.10 -13.55 -14.03
C GLY A 155 -10.64 -12.69 -12.85
N THR A 156 -11.58 -12.07 -12.13
CA THR A 156 -11.27 -11.29 -10.93
C THR A 156 -10.70 -12.19 -9.83
N THR A 157 -10.05 -11.58 -8.85
CA THR A 157 -9.55 -12.35 -7.70
C THR A 157 -10.66 -12.74 -6.71
N GLY A 158 -11.91 -12.30 -6.94
CA GLY A 158 -13.06 -12.55 -6.07
C GLY A 158 -12.93 -11.97 -4.67
N ARG A 159 -12.11 -10.91 -4.51
CA ARG A 159 -11.78 -10.28 -3.22
C ARG A 159 -12.57 -9.00 -2.95
N GLY A 160 -13.54 -8.67 -3.80
CA GLY A 160 -14.42 -7.52 -3.63
C GLY A 160 -13.77 -6.16 -3.93
N ILE A 161 -12.63 -6.12 -4.61
CA ILE A 161 -11.90 -4.89 -4.92
C ILE A 161 -12.72 -3.97 -5.81
N GLY A 162 -13.26 -4.47 -6.92
CA GLY A 162 -14.08 -3.71 -7.87
C GLY A 162 -15.30 -3.08 -7.21
N PRO A 163 -16.18 -3.87 -6.58
CA PRO A 163 -17.34 -3.34 -5.87
C PRO A 163 -17.01 -2.32 -4.77
N ALA A 164 -15.92 -2.52 -4.03
CA ALA A 164 -15.48 -1.55 -3.03
C ALA A 164 -15.03 -0.22 -3.67
N TYR A 165 -14.40 -0.26 -4.83
CA TYR A 165 -14.08 0.96 -5.60
C TYR A 165 -15.34 1.63 -6.16
N GLU A 166 -16.33 0.89 -6.60
CA GLU A 166 -17.62 1.44 -7.02
C GLU A 166 -18.26 2.25 -5.88
N ASP A 167 -18.33 1.67 -4.69
CA ASP A 167 -18.89 2.34 -3.52
C ASP A 167 -18.06 3.56 -3.09
N LYS A 168 -16.74 3.48 -3.18
CA LYS A 168 -15.84 4.59 -2.92
C LYS A 168 -16.09 5.76 -3.86
N VAL A 169 -16.18 5.52 -5.18
CA VAL A 169 -16.43 6.56 -6.18
C VAL A 169 -17.84 7.12 -6.05
N ALA A 170 -18.83 6.27 -5.76
CA ALA A 170 -20.21 6.64 -5.49
C ALA A 170 -20.40 7.38 -4.14
N ARG A 171 -19.33 7.56 -3.34
CA ARG A 171 -19.34 8.24 -2.03
C ARG A 171 -20.27 7.59 -0.99
N ARG A 172 -20.46 6.28 -1.06
CA ARG A 172 -21.25 5.50 -0.10
C ARG A 172 -20.45 4.42 0.64
N ALA A 173 -19.13 4.39 0.41
CA ALA A 173 -18.24 3.45 1.08
C ALA A 173 -18.15 3.73 2.58
N VAL A 174 -18.19 2.69 3.39
CA VAL A 174 -17.75 2.73 4.78
C VAL A 174 -16.25 2.94 4.83
N ARG A 175 -15.76 3.86 5.65
CA ARG A 175 -14.36 4.22 5.79
C ARG A 175 -13.79 3.79 7.14
N VAL A 176 -12.49 3.77 7.25
CA VAL A 176 -11.81 3.46 8.52
C VAL A 176 -12.28 4.41 9.65
N ALA A 177 -12.46 5.70 9.34
CA ALA A 177 -12.97 6.68 10.33
C ALA A 177 -14.32 6.30 10.90
N ASP A 178 -15.20 5.69 10.09
CA ASP A 178 -16.56 5.38 10.48
C ASP A 178 -16.63 4.27 11.57
N LEU A 179 -15.55 3.48 11.71
CA LEU A 179 -15.43 2.46 12.76
C LEU A 179 -15.30 3.07 14.18
N PHE A 180 -14.92 4.32 14.28
CA PHE A 180 -14.69 5.02 15.55
C PHE A 180 -15.80 6.03 15.90
N GLN A 181 -16.78 6.18 15.03
CA GLN A 181 -17.94 6.99 15.29
C GLN A 181 -18.99 6.15 16.02
N ARG A 182 -19.45 6.65 17.16
CA ARG A 182 -20.57 6.07 17.96
C ARG A 182 -21.86 6.73 17.58
#